data_e22d59b9439d32b534aaf247690488fd
#
_entry.id   e22d59b9439d32b534aaf247690488fd
#
_cell.length_a   1.000
_cell.length_b   1.000
_cell.length_c   1.000
_cell.angle_alpha   90.00
_cell.angle_beta   90.00
_cell.angle_gamma   90.00
#
_symmetry.space_group_name_H-M   'P 1'
#
loop_
_entity.id
_entity.type
_entity.pdbx_description
1 polymer ?
#
loop_
_entity_poly.entity_id
_entity_poly.type
_entity_poly.pdbx_seq_one_letter_code
_entity_poly.pdbx_strand_id
1 'polypeptide(L)'
;LPNRVWVADITFIAINRTWAYLAIILDLFSRKVVGMAMSDHMRSSLILAALNQALLLRRPPSGLIHHSDLGSQYTSHDLYEMAKAHGIKLSHGKTGCAYDNAAMESFFHTLK
;
A
#
# COMPACT_ATOMS: atom_id res chain seq x y z
N LEU A 1 -14.98 -1.10 10.25
CA LEU A 1 -14.80 -2.49 9.85
C LEU A 1 -13.43 -2.68 9.19
N PRO A 2 -12.73 -3.75 9.51
CA PRO A 2 -11.46 -4.02 8.87
C PRO A 2 -11.63 -4.37 7.38
N ASN A 3 -10.56 -4.20 6.63
CA ASN A 3 -10.51 -4.51 5.20
C ASN A 3 -11.50 -3.73 4.35
N ARG A 4 -11.80 -2.50 4.76
CA ARG A 4 -12.60 -1.56 3.99
C ARG A 4 -11.75 -0.56 3.25
N VAL A 5 -10.73 -0.05 3.93
CA VAL A 5 -9.79 0.91 3.35
C VAL A 5 -8.38 0.48 3.73
N TRP A 6 -7.56 0.28 2.72
CA TRP A 6 -6.14 0.03 2.89
C TRP A 6 -5.38 1.25 2.40
N VAL A 7 -4.38 1.67 3.15
CA VAL A 7 -3.52 2.79 2.79
C VAL A 7 -2.15 2.25 2.44
N ALA A 8 -1.64 2.63 1.29
CA ALA A 8 -0.36 2.14 0.79
C ALA A 8 0.65 3.26 0.67
N ASP A 9 1.90 2.95 0.94
CA ASP A 9 2.99 3.90 0.79
C ASP A 9 4.30 3.15 0.60
N ILE A 10 5.32 3.86 0.14
CA ILE A 10 6.66 3.33 -0.04
C ILE A 10 7.61 4.21 0.75
N THR A 11 8.51 3.58 1.48
CA THR A 11 9.56 4.28 2.19
C THR A 11 10.93 3.71 1.82
N PHE A 12 11.97 4.47 2.08
CA PHE A 12 13.34 4.11 1.80
C PHE A 12 14.03 3.85 3.12
N ILE A 13 14.52 2.64 3.34
CA ILE A 13 15.09 2.26 4.64
C ILE A 13 16.50 1.73 4.46
N ALA A 14 17.29 1.85 5.53
CA ALA A 14 18.65 1.32 5.58
C ALA A 14 18.61 -0.07 6.22
N ILE A 15 19.26 -1.02 5.57
CA ILE A 15 19.39 -2.39 6.07
C ILE A 15 20.81 -2.83 5.88
N ASN A 16 21.53 -3.10 6.98
CA ASN A 16 22.89 -3.64 6.94
C ASN A 16 23.79 -2.89 5.95
N ARG A 17 23.84 -1.56 6.06
CA ARG A 17 24.67 -0.68 5.22
C ARG A 17 24.21 -0.57 3.77
N THR A 18 23.05 -1.13 3.44
CA THR A 18 22.46 -0.93 2.14
C THR A 18 21.11 -0.26 2.30
N TRP A 19 20.55 0.16 1.18
CA TRP A 19 19.26 0.83 1.17
C TRP A 19 18.27 0.01 0.36
N ALA A 20 17.03 0.03 0.79
CA ALA A 20 15.96 -0.66 0.08
C ALA A 20 14.69 0.16 0.15
N TYR A 21 13.81 -0.07 -0.81
CA TYR A 21 12.45 0.47 -0.81
C TYR A 21 11.53 -0.55 -0.17
N LEU A 22 10.68 -0.08 0.72
CA LEU A 22 9.72 -0.89 1.42
C LEU A 22 8.32 -0.40 1.07
N ALA A 23 7.53 -1.25 0.43
CA ALA A 23 6.13 -0.97 0.17
C ALA A 23 5.30 -1.59 1.29
N ILE A 24 4.41 -0.80 1.88
CA ILE A 24 3.59 -1.24 2.99
C ILE A 24 2.14 -0.91 2.69
N ILE A 25 1.27 -1.85 3.03
CA ILE A 25 -0.17 -1.63 2.99
C ILE A 25 -0.70 -1.81 4.41
N LEU A 26 -1.41 -0.80 4.88
CA LEU A 26 -1.95 -0.75 6.23
C LEU A 26 -3.48 -0.74 6.17
N ASP A 27 -4.11 -1.56 7.01
CA ASP A 27 -5.56 -1.49 7.18
C ASP A 27 -5.88 -0.27 8.03
N LEU A 28 -6.64 0.66 7.48
CA LEU A 28 -6.91 1.92 8.16
C LEU A 28 -7.71 1.73 9.45
N PHE A 29 -8.59 0.75 9.49
CA PHE A 29 -9.41 0.50 10.67
C PHE A 29 -8.58 -0.07 11.82
N SER A 30 -7.90 -1.17 11.58
CA SER A 30 -7.16 -1.88 12.62
C SER A 30 -5.76 -1.35 12.86
N ARG A 31 -5.25 -0.56 11.90
CA ARG A 31 -3.88 -0.04 11.89
C ARG A 31 -2.82 -1.13 11.84
N LYS A 32 -3.18 -2.28 11.32
CA LYS A 32 -2.26 -3.40 11.14
C LYS A 32 -1.74 -3.45 9.72
N VAL A 33 -0.50 -3.86 9.58
CA VAL A 33 0.09 -4.11 8.26
C VAL A 33 -0.55 -5.35 7.66
N VAL A 34 -1.08 -5.22 6.46
CA VAL A 34 -1.71 -6.34 5.76
C VAL A 34 -0.89 -6.82 4.58
N GLY A 35 0.04 -6.00 4.09
CA GLY A 35 0.93 -6.39 3.01
C GLY A 35 2.23 -5.62 3.07
N MET A 36 3.31 -6.28 2.66
CA MET A 36 4.64 -5.69 2.72
C MET A 36 5.52 -6.34 1.67
N ALA A 37 6.32 -5.54 1.00
CA ALA A 37 7.30 -6.04 0.06
C ALA A 37 8.51 -5.11 0.03
N MET A 38 9.67 -5.65 -0.25
CA MET A 38 10.91 -4.89 -0.24
C MET A 38 11.68 -5.14 -1.52
N SER A 39 12.34 -4.11 -2.04
CA SER A 39 13.10 -4.21 -3.27
C SER A 39 14.14 -3.10 -3.35
N ASP A 40 15.07 -3.26 -4.26
CA ASP A 40 16.05 -2.21 -4.55
C ASP A 40 15.52 -1.15 -5.54
N HIS A 41 14.25 -1.24 -5.92
CA HIS A 41 13.62 -0.31 -6.86
C HIS A 41 12.21 0.07 -6.40
N MET A 42 11.67 1.13 -6.99
CA MET A 42 10.32 1.65 -6.72
C MET A 42 9.36 1.41 -7.88
N ARG A 43 9.51 0.32 -8.62
CA ARG A 43 8.66 0.04 -9.77
C ARG A 43 7.30 -0.49 -9.32
N SER A 44 6.36 -0.50 -10.24
CA SER A 44 5.01 -1.00 -9.96
C SER A 44 5.01 -2.44 -9.48
N SER A 45 6.01 -3.25 -9.87
CA SER A 45 6.12 -4.62 -9.41
C SER A 45 6.26 -4.72 -7.89
N LEU A 46 6.89 -3.73 -7.25
CA LEU A 46 6.98 -3.68 -5.79
C LEU A 46 5.60 -3.48 -5.18
N ILE A 47 4.82 -2.56 -5.74
CA ILE A 47 3.46 -2.29 -5.29
C ILE A 47 2.59 -3.54 -5.45
N LEU A 48 2.71 -4.20 -6.59
CA LEU A 48 1.93 -5.40 -6.88
C LEU A 48 2.28 -6.54 -5.94
N ALA A 49 3.55 -6.68 -5.60
CA ALA A 49 3.98 -7.72 -4.65
C ALA A 49 3.34 -7.51 -3.28
N ALA A 50 3.35 -6.26 -2.78
CA ALA A 50 2.73 -5.95 -1.49
C ALA A 50 1.22 -6.18 -1.54
N LEU A 51 0.57 -5.73 -2.62
CA LEU A 51 -0.88 -5.90 -2.75
C LEU A 51 -1.26 -7.37 -2.87
N ASN A 52 -0.51 -8.14 -3.65
CA ASN A 52 -0.78 -9.56 -3.79
C ASN A 52 -0.68 -10.28 -2.45
N GLN A 53 0.34 -9.96 -1.66
CA GLN A 53 0.47 -10.55 -0.33
C GLN A 53 -0.73 -10.21 0.56
N ALA A 54 -1.16 -8.94 0.53
CA ALA A 54 -2.29 -8.50 1.33
C ALA A 54 -3.58 -9.22 0.91
N LEU A 55 -3.79 -9.38 -0.39
CA LEU A 55 -4.98 -10.06 -0.90
C LEU A 55 -5.02 -11.52 -0.50
N LEU A 56 -3.88 -12.20 -0.56
CA LEU A 56 -3.79 -13.60 -0.16
C LEU A 56 -4.03 -13.77 1.33
N LEU A 57 -3.50 -12.86 2.13
CA LEU A 57 -3.60 -12.93 3.58
C LEU A 57 -5.00 -12.59 4.08
N ARG A 58 -5.61 -11.55 3.53
CA ARG A 58 -6.86 -10.99 4.05
C ARG A 58 -8.10 -11.38 3.26
N ARG A 59 -7.94 -11.65 1.96
CA ARG A 59 -9.05 -12.00 1.07
C ARG A 59 -10.26 -11.09 1.27
N PRO A 60 -10.10 -9.77 1.07
CA PRO A 60 -11.17 -8.83 1.36
C PRO A 60 -12.32 -8.99 0.38
N PRO A 61 -13.54 -8.61 0.80
CA PRO A 61 -14.67 -8.60 -0.12
C PRO A 61 -14.51 -7.51 -1.16
N SER A 62 -15.27 -7.60 -2.24
CA SER A 62 -15.31 -6.56 -3.26
C SER A 62 -15.70 -5.22 -2.64
N GLY A 63 -15.16 -4.15 -3.19
CA GLY A 63 -15.46 -2.80 -2.71
C GLY A 63 -14.38 -2.19 -1.81
N LEU A 64 -13.32 -2.96 -1.53
CA LEU A 64 -12.18 -2.42 -0.79
C LEU A 64 -11.61 -1.20 -1.51
N ILE A 65 -11.26 -0.19 -0.73
CA ILE A 65 -10.58 1.00 -1.25
C ILE A 65 -9.08 0.87 -0.95
N HIS A 66 -8.26 1.03 -1.99
CA HIS A 66 -6.81 1.07 -1.87
C HIS A 66 -6.38 2.50 -2.15
N HIS A 67 -5.99 3.21 -1.10
CA HIS A 67 -5.61 4.61 -1.18
C HIS A 67 -4.09 4.76 -1.16
N SER A 68 -3.56 5.60 -2.04
CA SER A 68 -2.13 5.88 -2.11
C SER A 68 -1.91 7.31 -2.58
N ASP A 69 -0.67 7.78 -2.43
CA ASP A 69 -0.28 9.04 -3.03
C ASP A 69 -0.28 8.92 -4.55
N LEU A 70 -0.39 10.07 -5.22
CA LEU A 70 -0.39 10.10 -6.67
C LEU A 70 1.04 9.97 -7.18
N GLY A 71 1.46 8.74 -7.42
CA GLY A 71 2.77 8.42 -7.96
C GLY A 71 2.63 7.50 -9.16
N SER A 72 3.61 7.54 -10.07
CA SER A 72 3.55 6.76 -11.31
C SER A 72 3.44 5.26 -11.04
N GLN A 73 4.08 4.77 -9.98
CA GLN A 73 4.04 3.35 -9.65
C GLN A 73 2.63 2.91 -9.22
N TYR A 74 1.80 3.84 -8.77
CA TYR A 74 0.42 3.54 -8.36
C TYR A 74 -0.60 3.78 -9.47
N THR A 75 -0.15 4.19 -10.65
CA THR A 75 -1.03 4.43 -11.79
C THR A 75 -0.74 3.48 -12.93
N SER A 76 -0.05 2.38 -12.67
CA SER A 76 0.33 1.43 -13.70
C SER A 76 -0.87 0.63 -14.17
N HIS A 77 -0.79 0.17 -15.41
CA HIS A 77 -1.82 -0.68 -16.00
C HIS A 77 -1.99 -1.98 -15.19
N ASP A 78 -0.89 -2.57 -14.75
CA ASP A 78 -0.95 -3.83 -14.00
C ASP A 78 -1.68 -3.66 -12.68
N LEU A 79 -1.51 -2.52 -12.01
CA LEU A 79 -2.23 -2.26 -10.78
C LEU A 79 -3.74 -2.12 -11.04
N TYR A 80 -4.12 -1.41 -12.11
CA TYR A 80 -5.52 -1.30 -12.49
C TYR A 80 -6.13 -2.66 -12.79
N GLU A 81 -5.40 -3.52 -13.48
CA GLU A 81 -5.90 -4.85 -13.81
C GLU A 81 -6.08 -5.71 -12.56
N MET A 82 -5.13 -5.68 -11.63
CA MET A 82 -5.26 -6.42 -10.39
C MET A 82 -6.42 -5.89 -9.55
N ALA A 83 -6.57 -4.58 -9.46
CA ALA A 83 -7.67 -3.98 -8.73
C ALA A 83 -9.02 -4.38 -9.31
N LYS A 84 -9.13 -4.35 -10.63
CA LYS A 84 -10.36 -4.72 -11.32
C LYS A 84 -10.71 -6.18 -11.05
N ALA A 85 -9.70 -7.06 -11.09
CA ALA A 85 -9.92 -8.49 -10.88
C ALA A 85 -10.43 -8.79 -9.47
N HIS A 86 -10.09 -7.98 -8.49
CA HIS A 86 -10.45 -8.20 -7.08
C HIS A 86 -11.52 -7.24 -6.57
N GLY A 87 -12.11 -6.44 -7.45
CA GLY A 87 -13.14 -5.50 -7.03
C GLY A 87 -12.64 -4.38 -6.13
N ILE A 88 -11.40 -3.97 -6.32
CA ILE A 88 -10.77 -2.93 -5.52
C ILE A 88 -10.97 -1.57 -6.19
N LYS A 89 -11.32 -0.57 -5.40
CA LYS A 89 -11.42 0.81 -5.88
C LYS A 89 -10.12 1.52 -5.56
N LEU A 90 -9.43 1.99 -6.58
CA LEU A 90 -8.19 2.72 -6.40
C LEU A 90 -8.51 4.18 -6.10
N SER A 91 -7.88 4.71 -5.05
CA SER A 91 -8.01 6.10 -4.64
C SER A 91 -6.63 6.71 -4.56
N HIS A 92 -6.46 7.87 -5.17
CA HIS A 92 -5.18 8.59 -5.21
C HIS A 92 -5.37 10.00 -4.72
N GLY A 93 -4.28 10.56 -4.22
CA GLY A 93 -4.30 11.93 -3.76
C GLY A 93 -3.85 12.04 -2.33
N LYS A 94 -3.54 13.25 -1.89
CA LYS A 94 -2.95 13.45 -0.58
C LYS A 94 -3.64 14.53 0.24
N THR A 95 -4.37 15.43 -0.40
CA THR A 95 -4.99 16.55 0.29
C THR A 95 -6.50 16.52 0.09
N GLY A 96 -7.23 16.98 1.07
CA GLY A 96 -8.68 16.99 1.02
C GLY A 96 -9.27 15.59 0.99
N CYS A 97 -8.48 14.60 1.26
CA CYS A 97 -8.89 13.22 1.23
C CYS A 97 -9.41 12.80 2.60
N ALA A 98 -10.43 11.95 2.61
CA ALA A 98 -10.96 11.42 3.85
C ALA A 98 -9.99 10.45 4.53
N TYR A 99 -9.03 9.95 3.78
CA TYR A 99 -8.06 8.98 4.29
C TYR A 99 -6.69 9.63 4.31
N ASP A 100 -6.22 10.06 5.44
CA ASP A 100 -4.89 10.63 5.51
C ASP A 100 -3.87 9.55 5.88
N ASN A 101 -2.61 9.91 5.73
CA ASN A 101 -1.52 8.98 5.96
C ASN A 101 -0.91 9.09 7.35
N ALA A 102 -1.63 9.67 8.31
CA ALA A 102 -1.11 9.85 9.65
C ALA A 102 -0.73 8.52 10.30
N ALA A 103 -1.56 7.50 10.11
CA ALA A 103 -1.28 6.16 10.65
C ALA A 103 -0.05 5.56 10.01
N MET A 104 0.12 5.75 8.70
CA MET A 104 1.28 5.24 7.97
C MET A 104 2.55 5.98 8.37
N GLU A 105 2.47 7.28 8.52
CA GLU A 105 3.62 8.09 8.95
C GLU A 105 4.07 7.66 10.34
N SER A 106 3.14 7.41 11.24
CA SER A 106 3.46 6.94 12.58
C SER A 106 4.14 5.58 12.54
N PHE A 107 3.66 4.69 11.69
CA PHE A 107 4.28 3.38 11.51
C PHE A 107 5.71 3.51 10.99
N PHE A 108 5.92 4.33 9.97
CA PHE A 108 7.27 4.54 9.42
C PHE A 108 8.21 5.17 10.42
N HIS A 109 7.70 6.08 11.24
CA HIS A 109 8.52 6.71 12.27
C HIS A 109 9.03 5.67 13.28
N THR A 110 8.17 4.74 13.66
CA THR A 110 8.55 3.66 14.57
C THR A 110 9.55 2.71 13.92
N LEU A 111 9.36 2.41 12.63
CA LEU A 111 10.20 1.49 11.90
C LEU A 111 11.63 2.01 11.71
N LYS A 112 11.77 3.30 11.47
CA LYS A 112 13.08 3.92 11.26
C LYS A 112 13.74 4.24 12.59
#